data_016ab440571f35db3320c63a1ddab2fd
#
_entry.id   016ab440571f35db3320c63a1ddab2fd
#
_cell.length_a   1.000
_cell.length_b   1.000
_cell.length_c   1.000
_cell.angle_alpha   90.00
_cell.angle_beta   90.00
_cell.angle_gamma   90.00
#
_symmetry.space_group_name_H-M   'P 1'
#
loop_
_entity.id
_entity.type
_entity.pdbx_description
1 polymer ?
#
loop_
_entity_poly.entity_id
_entity_poly.type
_entity_poly.pdbx_seq_one_letter_code
_entity_poly.pdbx_strand_id
1 'polypeptide(L)'
;MSLLRSCLLSLLCCLPVFANAAVLETLYQVNVPATEDAEEGAQLGTATRVMLHRLAGSSVALNKGALAEVMAEPSNVTRRIDAMGEDGSLRVEFDPLLLREALIKADVPMLGLSRPGILVWAVQSTMLGDEFLLPSSEMGQALREVAAYRGVALTQPLADLQDRTSVAEANVLEADEAVLAEASARYPAEGILALQVKQADELWALQWTLWLNDQKVTGKVQADTPREAADTMMQELADAVFAQYAVTSVPSDQLTGWRLHVSGINSLDKFSRLQRMLQQMGTQDVPKLVSMKGSKVEFVFDFPGDEAQLQRMLMLDQRLIAVDAPVEPVEPVEPVEPVEPVEPAMSNTVDSSVDSVDSVDSVSAGDASPASAGGVDA
;
A
#
# COMPACT_ATOMS: atom_id res chain seq x y z
N MET A 1 23.55 20.32 -48.41
CA MET A 1 23.98 19.42 -47.31
C MET A 1 23.67 20.00 -45.90
N SER A 2 22.89 21.04 -45.74
CA SER A 2 22.56 21.64 -44.43
C SER A 2 21.17 21.26 -43.91
N LEU A 3 20.28 20.73 -44.74
CA LEU A 3 18.93 20.31 -44.34
C LEU A 3 18.86 18.92 -43.66
N LEU A 4 19.89 18.08 -43.85
CA LEU A 4 19.95 16.77 -43.22
C LEU A 4 20.48 16.79 -41.77
N ARG A 5 21.15 17.89 -41.36
CA ARG A 5 21.65 18.06 -39.99
C ARG A 5 20.59 18.60 -39.03
N SER A 6 19.55 19.27 -39.54
CA SER A 6 18.48 19.87 -38.72
C SER A 6 17.42 18.85 -38.31
N CYS A 7 17.24 17.75 -39.06
CA CYS A 7 16.30 16.69 -38.71
C CYS A 7 16.84 15.71 -37.65
N LEU A 8 18.18 15.65 -37.47
CA LEU A 8 18.76 14.72 -36.47
C LEU A 8 18.76 15.26 -35.05
N LEU A 9 18.61 16.58 -34.89
CA LEU A 9 18.56 17.23 -33.56
C LEU A 9 17.18 17.26 -32.94
N SER A 10 16.10 17.01 -33.74
CA SER A 10 14.72 17.07 -33.28
C SER A 10 14.18 15.72 -32.77
N LEU A 11 14.96 14.64 -32.89
CA LEU A 11 14.55 13.27 -32.50
C LEU A 11 15.06 12.86 -31.10
N LEU A 12 15.71 13.77 -30.37
CA LEU A 12 16.32 13.46 -29.08
C LEU A 12 15.48 13.90 -27.86
N CYS A 13 14.22 14.32 -28.06
CA CYS A 13 13.40 14.91 -26.99
C CYS A 13 12.22 14.08 -26.53
N CYS A 14 12.12 12.79 -26.87
CA CYS A 14 11.07 11.91 -26.35
C CYS A 14 11.65 10.56 -25.91
N LEU A 15 12.56 10.59 -24.97
CA LEU A 15 12.78 9.40 -24.14
C LEU A 15 11.72 9.45 -23.04
N PRO A 16 10.78 8.48 -22.98
CA PRO A 16 9.90 8.38 -21.84
C PRO A 16 10.80 8.15 -20.61
N VAL A 17 10.80 9.08 -19.69
CA VAL A 17 11.35 8.87 -18.35
C VAL A 17 10.45 7.82 -17.72
N PHE A 18 10.90 6.58 -17.68
CA PHE A 18 10.21 5.52 -16.96
C PHE A 18 10.33 5.82 -15.46
N ALA A 19 9.30 6.41 -14.91
CA ALA A 19 9.13 6.48 -13.47
C ALA A 19 8.95 5.05 -12.94
N ASN A 20 9.78 4.67 -12.01
CA ASN A 20 9.65 3.40 -11.31
C ASN A 20 9.08 3.72 -9.92
N ALA A 21 8.04 2.98 -9.49
CA ALA A 21 7.66 2.94 -8.09
C ALA A 21 8.92 2.67 -7.24
N ALA A 22 9.00 3.34 -6.11
CA ALA A 22 10.15 3.18 -5.22
C ALA A 22 10.11 1.78 -4.59
N VAL A 23 10.74 0.81 -5.26
CA VAL A 23 11.02 -0.47 -4.64
C VAL A 23 12.17 -0.25 -3.67
N LEU A 24 11.87 -0.34 -2.38
CA LEU A 24 12.90 -0.29 -1.34
C LEU A 24 13.69 -1.60 -1.35
N GLU A 25 14.72 -1.69 -2.20
CA GLU A 25 15.59 -2.88 -2.30
C GLU A 25 16.18 -3.28 -0.93
N THR A 26 16.32 -2.32 -0.03
CA THR A 26 16.86 -2.50 1.32
C THR A 26 15.79 -2.61 2.40
N LEU A 27 14.51 -2.84 2.04
CA LEU A 27 13.41 -2.88 3.01
C LEU A 27 13.67 -3.89 4.15
N TYR A 28 14.21 -5.05 3.82
CA TYR A 28 14.51 -6.11 4.78
C TYR A 28 15.89 -6.00 5.44
N GLN A 29 16.56 -4.86 5.28
CA GLN A 29 17.82 -4.54 5.97
C GLN A 29 17.59 -3.43 6.99
N VAL A 30 18.07 -3.61 8.20
CA VAL A 30 18.03 -2.61 9.26
C VAL A 30 19.45 -2.33 9.71
N ASN A 31 19.83 -1.06 9.69
CA ASN A 31 21.07 -0.60 10.30
C ASN A 31 20.76 -0.10 11.70
N VAL A 32 21.40 -0.71 12.71
CA VAL A 32 21.26 -0.31 14.11
C VAL A 32 22.57 0.34 14.55
N PRO A 33 22.53 1.59 15.06
CA PRO A 33 23.72 2.24 15.57
C PRO A 33 24.26 1.50 16.80
N ALA A 34 25.54 1.63 17.05
CA ALA A 34 26.13 1.19 18.30
C ALA A 34 25.51 1.97 19.47
N THR A 35 25.27 1.27 20.54
CA THR A 35 24.90 1.87 21.82
C THR A 35 25.99 1.50 22.81
N GLU A 36 26.51 2.43 23.57
CA GLU A 36 27.71 2.26 24.42
C GLU A 36 27.64 1.05 25.40
N ASP A 37 26.44 0.56 25.69
CA ASP A 37 26.20 -0.57 26.60
C ASP A 37 25.39 -1.71 25.99
N ALA A 38 25.17 -1.75 24.65
CA ALA A 38 24.31 -2.75 24.05
C ALA A 38 25.06 -4.04 23.72
N GLU A 39 24.68 -5.13 24.39
CA GLU A 39 25.03 -6.47 23.95
C GLU A 39 24.50 -6.73 22.51
N GLU A 40 25.21 -7.55 21.73
CA GLU A 40 24.83 -7.90 20.35
C GLU A 40 23.36 -8.38 20.27
N GLY A 41 22.89 -9.11 21.26
CA GLY A 41 21.50 -9.55 21.35
C GLY A 41 20.49 -8.43 21.49
N ALA A 42 20.82 -7.32 22.17
CA ALA A 42 19.93 -6.17 22.33
C ALA A 42 19.79 -5.39 21.02
N GLN A 43 20.89 -5.26 20.26
CA GLN A 43 20.86 -4.62 18.93
C GLN A 43 20.03 -5.44 17.94
N LEU A 44 20.16 -6.76 17.95
CA LEU A 44 19.35 -7.66 17.11
C LEU A 44 17.85 -7.56 17.45
N GLY A 45 17.52 -7.52 18.74
CA GLY A 45 16.15 -7.27 19.20
C GLY A 45 15.59 -5.92 18.73
N THR A 46 16.43 -4.87 18.74
CA THR A 46 16.06 -3.54 18.24
C THR A 46 15.84 -3.58 16.72
N ALA A 47 16.74 -4.21 15.96
CA ALA A 47 16.58 -4.39 14.51
C ALA A 47 15.28 -5.12 14.18
N THR A 48 14.96 -6.18 14.92
CA THR A 48 13.76 -7.00 14.72
C THR A 48 12.49 -6.17 15.00
N ARG A 49 12.47 -5.40 16.08
CA ARG A 49 11.36 -4.49 16.38
C ARG A 49 11.13 -3.48 15.27
N VAL A 50 12.20 -2.85 14.78
CA VAL A 50 12.11 -1.90 13.66
C VAL A 50 11.57 -2.58 12.41
N MET A 51 12.05 -3.78 12.09
CA MET A 51 11.58 -4.56 10.94
C MET A 51 10.09 -4.88 11.05
N LEU A 52 9.64 -5.38 12.20
CA LEU A 52 8.23 -5.67 12.42
C LEU A 52 7.35 -4.42 12.33
N HIS A 53 7.80 -3.28 12.89
CA HIS A 53 7.07 -2.02 12.75
C HIS A 53 7.02 -1.52 11.29
N ARG A 54 8.07 -1.73 10.50
CA ARG A 54 8.05 -1.40 9.06
C ARG A 54 7.01 -2.21 8.29
N LEU A 55 6.79 -3.47 8.68
CA LEU A 55 5.88 -4.38 7.97
C LEU A 55 4.46 -4.32 8.52
N ALA A 56 4.29 -4.14 9.82
CA ALA A 56 3.03 -4.30 10.53
C ALA A 56 2.49 -3.02 11.19
N GLY A 57 3.17 -1.88 10.98
CA GLY A 57 2.83 -0.60 11.63
C GLY A 57 3.34 -0.51 13.06
N SER A 58 3.37 0.71 13.61
CA SER A 58 3.94 0.98 14.94
C SER A 58 3.06 0.50 16.09
N SER A 59 1.76 0.35 15.86
CA SER A 59 0.77 -0.06 16.87
C SER A 59 0.70 -1.57 17.12
N VAL A 60 1.46 -2.39 16.35
CA VAL A 60 1.41 -3.84 16.45
C VAL A 60 1.89 -4.35 17.82
N ALA A 61 1.16 -5.30 18.38
CA ALA A 61 1.49 -5.88 19.68
C ALA A 61 2.58 -6.97 19.55
N LEU A 62 3.85 -6.57 19.67
CA LEU A 62 5.01 -7.44 19.50
C LEU A 62 5.17 -8.50 20.60
N ASN A 63 4.44 -8.39 21.72
CA ASN A 63 4.51 -9.28 22.86
C ASN A 63 3.44 -10.38 22.88
N LYS A 64 2.75 -10.59 21.74
CA LYS A 64 1.66 -11.57 21.62
C LYS A 64 1.87 -12.54 20.46
N GLY A 65 1.40 -13.78 20.64
CA GLY A 65 1.36 -14.79 19.59
C GLY A 65 2.71 -15.04 18.92
N ALA A 66 2.69 -15.28 17.62
CA ALA A 66 3.88 -15.58 16.83
C ALA A 66 4.90 -14.43 16.81
N LEU A 67 4.49 -13.18 17.02
CA LEU A 67 5.41 -12.05 17.07
C LEU A 67 6.24 -12.04 18.36
N ALA A 68 5.66 -12.52 19.47
CA ALA A 68 6.43 -12.70 20.72
C ALA A 68 7.53 -13.77 20.55
N GLU A 69 7.27 -14.82 19.77
CA GLU A 69 8.27 -15.85 19.44
C GLU A 69 9.41 -15.25 18.62
N VAL A 70 9.07 -14.44 17.59
CA VAL A 70 10.07 -13.72 16.78
C VAL A 70 10.90 -12.76 17.62
N MET A 71 10.28 -12.06 18.57
CA MET A 71 11.00 -11.14 19.46
C MET A 71 11.87 -11.88 20.50
N ALA A 72 11.49 -13.10 20.91
CA ALA A 72 12.29 -13.92 21.82
C ALA A 72 13.50 -14.57 21.14
N GLU A 73 13.34 -14.99 19.88
CA GLU A 73 14.38 -15.63 19.08
C GLU A 73 14.55 -14.94 17.72
N PRO A 74 15.07 -13.72 17.67
CA PRO A 74 15.19 -12.94 16.44
C PRO A 74 16.05 -13.60 15.34
N SER A 75 17.01 -14.43 15.75
CA SER A 75 17.89 -15.20 14.85
C SER A 75 17.11 -16.12 13.89
N ASN A 76 15.92 -16.57 14.28
CA ASN A 76 15.10 -17.48 13.46
C ASN A 76 14.56 -16.79 12.18
N VAL A 77 14.46 -15.47 12.19
CA VAL A 77 14.01 -14.67 11.02
C VAL A 77 15.14 -13.86 10.39
N THR A 78 16.36 -13.98 10.93
CA THR A 78 17.54 -13.27 10.47
C THR A 78 18.29 -14.08 9.44
N ARG A 79 18.59 -13.48 8.29
CA ARG A 79 19.37 -14.11 7.23
C ARG A 79 20.85 -13.84 7.37
N ARG A 80 21.22 -12.62 7.79
CA ARG A 80 22.62 -12.19 7.89
C ARG A 80 22.78 -11.02 8.86
N ILE A 81 23.92 -10.99 9.54
CA ILE A 81 24.35 -9.90 10.41
C ILE A 81 25.75 -9.49 9.98
N ASP A 82 25.94 -8.23 9.67
CA ASP A 82 27.23 -7.65 9.31
C ASP A 82 27.58 -6.52 10.28
N ALA A 83 28.81 -6.49 10.80
CA ALA A 83 29.34 -5.33 11.49
C ALA A 83 29.59 -4.19 10.47
N MET A 84 29.16 -2.98 10.81
CA MET A 84 29.32 -1.79 9.99
C MET A 84 30.35 -0.86 10.62
N GLY A 85 31.61 -0.99 10.19
CA GLY A 85 32.66 -0.14 10.71
C GLY A 85 33.20 -0.55 12.08
N GLU A 86 34.06 0.32 12.68
CA GLU A 86 34.68 0.10 13.98
C GLU A 86 33.83 0.64 15.13
N ASP A 87 32.73 1.31 14.82
CA ASP A 87 31.82 1.93 15.79
C ASP A 87 30.86 0.95 16.47
N GLY A 88 30.88 -0.35 16.08
CA GLY A 88 29.99 -1.37 16.62
C GLY A 88 28.54 -1.32 16.09
N SER A 89 28.26 -0.53 15.05
CA SER A 89 26.96 -0.57 14.39
C SER A 89 26.75 -1.87 13.61
N LEU A 90 25.50 -2.37 13.57
CA LEU A 90 25.14 -3.62 12.91
C LEU A 90 24.20 -3.36 11.74
N ARG A 91 24.42 -4.10 10.65
CA ARG A 91 23.43 -4.29 9.59
C ARG A 91 22.83 -5.67 9.71
N VAL A 92 21.51 -5.72 9.90
CA VAL A 92 20.76 -6.97 10.01
C VAL A 92 19.90 -7.13 8.76
N GLU A 93 20.09 -8.24 8.06
CA GLU A 93 19.26 -8.64 6.93
C GLU A 93 18.30 -9.74 7.38
N PHE A 94 17.01 -9.55 7.12
CA PHE A 94 15.94 -10.46 7.52
C PHE A 94 15.47 -11.31 6.35
N ASP A 95 14.93 -12.49 6.65
CA ASP A 95 14.29 -13.35 5.65
C ASP A 95 12.83 -12.90 5.43
N PRO A 96 12.49 -12.46 4.20
CA PRO A 96 11.14 -11.97 3.90
C PRO A 96 10.04 -13.02 4.07
N LEU A 97 10.36 -14.30 3.76
CA LEU A 97 9.37 -15.37 3.82
C LEU A 97 9.04 -15.75 5.26
N LEU A 98 10.05 -15.85 6.12
CA LEU A 98 9.88 -16.19 7.53
C LEU A 98 9.16 -15.07 8.29
N LEU A 99 9.49 -13.80 8.00
CA LEU A 99 8.77 -12.66 8.57
C LEU A 99 7.30 -12.64 8.15
N ARG A 100 7.04 -12.89 6.86
CA ARG A 100 5.67 -12.95 6.35
C ARG A 100 4.88 -14.08 7.01
N GLU A 101 5.48 -15.26 7.13
CA GLU A 101 4.85 -16.41 7.80
C GLU A 101 4.48 -16.08 9.26
N ALA A 102 5.38 -15.40 9.99
CA ALA A 102 5.12 -14.98 11.35
C ALA A 102 3.98 -13.96 11.46
N LEU A 103 3.92 -12.98 10.53
CA LEU A 103 2.85 -11.98 10.48
C LEU A 103 1.49 -12.62 10.14
N ILE A 104 1.46 -13.56 9.18
CA ILE A 104 0.24 -14.33 8.86
C ILE A 104 -0.23 -15.14 10.08
N LYS A 105 0.67 -15.86 10.77
CA LYS A 105 0.33 -16.61 11.99
C LYS A 105 -0.17 -15.71 13.12
N ALA A 106 0.28 -14.46 13.15
CA ALA A 106 -0.17 -13.47 14.13
C ALA A 106 -1.48 -12.78 13.77
N ASP A 107 -2.03 -13.06 12.58
CA ASP A 107 -3.22 -12.38 12.00
C ASP A 107 -3.07 -10.85 11.99
N VAL A 108 -1.90 -10.39 11.55
CA VAL A 108 -1.53 -8.97 11.53
C VAL A 108 -1.51 -8.46 10.08
N PRO A 109 -2.14 -7.31 9.81
CA PRO A 109 -2.01 -6.65 8.52
C PRO A 109 -0.55 -6.35 8.20
N MET A 110 -0.17 -6.41 6.91
CA MET A 110 1.21 -6.13 6.51
C MET A 110 1.30 -5.25 5.28
N LEU A 111 2.37 -4.47 5.20
CA LEU A 111 2.77 -3.75 4.01
C LEU A 111 3.75 -4.58 3.18
N GLY A 112 3.54 -4.60 1.86
CA GLY A 112 4.44 -5.22 0.90
C GLY A 112 5.74 -4.46 0.65
N LEU A 113 6.54 -4.96 -0.31
CA LEU A 113 7.78 -4.30 -0.79
C LEU A 113 7.52 -3.02 -1.57
N SER A 114 6.44 -2.97 -2.33
CA SER A 114 6.03 -1.79 -3.07
C SER A 114 5.45 -0.77 -2.10
N ARG A 115 6.09 0.38 -2.00
CA ARG A 115 5.68 1.48 -1.13
C ARG A 115 5.31 2.69 -1.97
N PRO A 116 4.31 3.47 -1.58
CA PRO A 116 4.06 4.74 -2.22
C PRO A 116 5.27 5.65 -2.05
N GLY A 117 5.76 6.21 -3.17
CA GLY A 117 6.78 7.25 -3.13
C GLY A 117 6.20 8.53 -2.56
N ILE A 118 6.88 9.17 -1.62
CA ILE A 118 6.49 10.45 -1.04
C ILE A 118 7.51 11.50 -1.46
N LEU A 119 7.07 12.50 -2.24
CA LEU A 119 7.88 13.63 -2.62
C LEU A 119 7.77 14.72 -1.56
N VAL A 120 8.89 15.10 -0.93
CA VAL A 120 8.92 16.12 0.10
C VAL A 120 9.40 17.46 -0.43
N TRP A 121 8.52 18.47 -0.37
CA TRP A 121 8.86 19.87 -0.49
C TRP A 121 9.13 20.41 0.90
N ALA A 122 10.37 20.75 1.20
CA ALA A 122 10.76 21.15 2.55
C ALA A 122 11.39 22.54 2.55
N VAL A 123 10.97 23.36 3.48
CA VAL A 123 11.47 24.71 3.71
C VAL A 123 11.97 24.83 5.16
N GLN A 124 13.17 25.37 5.32
CA GLN A 124 13.72 25.72 6.62
C GLN A 124 13.58 27.23 6.84
N SER A 125 12.92 27.59 7.95
CA SER A 125 12.82 28.98 8.41
C SER A 125 14.02 29.30 9.31
N THR A 126 14.81 30.27 8.90
CA THR A 126 15.98 30.78 9.63
C THR A 126 15.79 32.24 10.01
N MET A 127 16.73 32.79 10.81
CA MET A 127 16.74 34.23 11.12
C MET A 127 16.97 35.11 9.88
N LEU A 128 17.53 34.55 8.79
CA LEU A 128 17.82 35.26 7.54
C LEU A 128 16.66 35.18 6.53
N GLY A 129 15.68 34.33 6.81
CA GLY A 129 14.52 34.11 5.96
C GLY A 129 14.22 32.62 5.77
N ASP A 130 13.25 32.37 4.90
CA ASP A 130 12.84 31.03 4.50
C ASP A 130 13.65 30.57 3.28
N GLU A 131 14.12 29.35 3.31
CA GLU A 131 14.89 28.74 2.22
C GLU A 131 14.52 27.27 2.04
N PHE A 132 14.64 26.74 0.84
CA PHE A 132 14.47 25.30 0.61
C PHE A 132 15.49 24.51 1.39
N LEU A 133 15.04 23.46 2.05
CA LEU A 133 15.89 22.55 2.82
C LEU A 133 16.84 21.80 1.89
N LEU A 134 18.14 21.97 2.13
CA LEU A 134 19.14 21.26 1.34
C LEU A 134 19.26 19.80 1.79
N PRO A 135 19.39 18.85 0.86
CA PRO A 135 19.64 17.44 1.20
C PRO A 135 20.93 17.24 2.02
N SER A 136 21.91 18.11 1.90
CA SER A 136 23.19 18.07 2.62
C SER A 136 23.14 18.69 4.00
N SER A 137 22.05 19.42 4.36
CA SER A 137 21.89 19.96 5.71
C SER A 137 21.71 18.85 6.73
N GLU A 138 21.90 19.17 8.02
CA GLU A 138 21.75 18.22 9.11
C GLU A 138 20.35 17.58 9.13
N MET A 139 19.30 18.41 9.05
CA MET A 139 17.94 17.91 8.95
C MET A 139 17.68 17.11 7.66
N GLY A 140 18.24 17.56 6.52
CA GLY A 140 18.08 16.84 5.24
C GLY A 140 18.72 15.45 5.27
N GLN A 141 19.85 15.29 5.98
CA GLN A 141 20.47 13.99 6.20
C GLN A 141 19.64 13.14 7.17
N ALA A 142 19.19 13.72 8.31
CA ALA A 142 18.34 13.04 9.27
C ALA A 142 17.06 12.49 8.61
N LEU A 143 16.39 13.28 7.79
CA LEU A 143 15.19 12.85 7.05
C LEU A 143 15.46 11.63 6.17
N ARG A 144 16.55 11.60 5.40
CA ARG A 144 16.88 10.46 4.54
C ARG A 144 17.20 9.20 5.34
N GLU A 145 18.04 9.33 6.37
CA GLU A 145 18.45 8.21 7.21
C GLU A 145 17.25 7.60 7.93
N VAL A 146 16.40 8.45 8.48
CA VAL A 146 15.22 7.99 9.22
C VAL A 146 14.14 7.47 8.30
N ALA A 147 13.93 8.07 7.12
CA ALA A 147 13.01 7.50 6.13
C ALA A 147 13.42 6.07 5.75
N ALA A 148 14.71 5.84 5.50
CA ALA A 148 15.24 4.50 5.26
C ALA A 148 15.08 3.58 6.48
N TYR A 149 15.31 4.11 7.69
CA TYR A 149 15.14 3.37 8.95
C TYR A 149 13.68 2.96 9.20
N ARG A 150 12.70 3.81 8.86
CA ARG A 150 11.26 3.54 9.01
C ARG A 150 10.63 2.85 7.81
N GLY A 151 11.35 2.70 6.69
CA GLY A 151 10.86 2.09 5.47
C GLY A 151 9.87 2.99 4.70
N VAL A 152 10.04 4.30 4.81
CA VAL A 152 9.30 5.30 4.03
C VAL A 152 10.07 5.61 2.75
N ALA A 153 9.41 5.50 1.59
CA ALA A 153 10.02 5.82 0.30
C ALA A 153 9.99 7.33 0.05
N LEU A 154 10.88 8.06 0.74
CA LEU A 154 10.98 9.51 0.67
C LEU A 154 11.91 9.93 -0.47
N THR A 155 11.45 10.87 -1.30
CA THR A 155 12.24 11.52 -2.35
C THR A 155 12.17 13.02 -2.22
N GLN A 156 13.17 13.72 -2.74
CA GLN A 156 13.22 15.18 -2.76
C GLN A 156 13.23 15.68 -4.21
N PRO A 157 12.67 16.86 -4.50
CA PRO A 157 12.78 17.49 -5.81
C PRO A 157 14.25 17.68 -6.20
N LEU A 158 14.50 17.74 -7.50
CA LEU A 158 15.85 18.01 -8.02
C LEU A 158 16.35 19.42 -7.70
N ALA A 159 15.45 20.32 -7.29
CA ALA A 159 15.69 21.74 -7.03
C ALA A 159 16.32 22.44 -8.24
N ASP A 160 15.99 22.01 -9.46
CA ASP A 160 16.39 22.63 -10.71
C ASP A 160 15.68 23.97 -10.96
N LEU A 161 15.97 24.62 -12.09
CA LEU A 161 15.36 25.89 -12.40
C LEU A 161 13.83 25.79 -12.51
N GLN A 162 13.31 24.68 -13.04
CA GLN A 162 11.88 24.45 -13.17
C GLN A 162 11.22 24.36 -11.80
N ASP A 163 11.76 23.60 -10.87
CA ASP A 163 11.24 23.49 -9.51
C ASP A 163 11.20 24.85 -8.82
N ARG A 164 12.31 25.60 -8.91
CA ARG A 164 12.43 26.94 -8.29
C ARG A 164 11.54 28.02 -8.90
N THR A 165 11.10 27.83 -10.13
CA THR A 165 10.16 28.76 -10.78
C THR A 165 8.71 28.36 -10.56
N SER A 166 8.44 27.08 -10.29
CA SER A 166 7.09 26.53 -10.08
C SER A 166 6.65 26.61 -8.62
N VAL A 167 7.56 26.49 -7.67
CA VAL A 167 7.27 26.48 -6.23
C VAL A 167 8.10 27.55 -5.53
N ALA A 168 7.43 28.45 -4.82
CA ALA A 168 8.06 29.38 -3.89
C ALA A 168 8.01 28.79 -2.46
N GLU A 169 8.90 29.25 -1.59
CA GLU A 169 8.95 28.85 -0.19
C GLU A 169 7.59 29.06 0.51
N ALA A 170 6.91 30.14 0.18
CA ALA A 170 5.58 30.47 0.71
C ALA A 170 4.55 29.37 0.39
N ASN A 171 4.58 28.78 -0.81
CA ASN A 171 3.65 27.71 -1.17
C ASN A 171 3.81 26.47 -0.28
N VAL A 172 5.04 26.16 0.13
CA VAL A 172 5.32 25.06 1.05
C VAL A 172 4.84 25.40 2.46
N LEU A 173 5.12 26.62 2.93
CA LEU A 173 4.73 27.06 4.27
C LEU A 173 3.20 27.16 4.45
N GLU A 174 2.50 27.54 3.42
CA GLU A 174 1.03 27.62 3.38
C GLU A 174 0.36 26.28 3.06
N ALA A 175 1.18 25.25 2.71
CA ALA A 175 0.72 23.95 2.23
C ALA A 175 -0.28 24.10 1.07
N ASP A 176 0.13 24.85 0.02
CA ASP A 176 -0.66 25.10 -1.19
C ASP A 176 -0.70 23.83 -2.05
N GLU A 177 -1.77 23.05 -1.84
CA GLU A 177 -1.96 21.76 -2.49
C GLU A 177 -1.92 21.85 -4.02
N ALA A 178 -2.57 22.89 -4.60
CA ALA A 178 -2.68 23.00 -6.05
C ALA A 178 -1.31 23.24 -6.70
N VAL A 179 -0.53 24.17 -6.17
CA VAL A 179 0.81 24.48 -6.68
C VAL A 179 1.76 23.30 -6.49
N LEU A 180 1.73 22.68 -5.30
CA LEU A 180 2.60 21.54 -5.00
C LEU A 180 2.25 20.32 -5.84
N ALA A 181 0.95 20.04 -6.08
CA ALA A 181 0.51 18.96 -6.94
C ALA A 181 0.95 19.14 -8.40
N GLU A 182 0.77 20.36 -8.95
CA GLU A 182 1.21 20.67 -10.31
C GLU A 182 2.72 20.50 -10.47
N ALA A 183 3.52 21.02 -9.54
CA ALA A 183 4.97 20.90 -9.58
C ALA A 183 5.44 19.44 -9.37
N SER A 184 4.71 18.67 -8.58
CA SER A 184 5.03 17.26 -8.29
C SER A 184 4.71 16.31 -9.44
N ALA A 185 3.86 16.70 -10.39
CA ALA A 185 3.41 15.84 -11.50
C ALA A 185 4.56 15.29 -12.39
N ARG A 186 5.73 15.91 -12.36
CA ARG A 186 6.94 15.44 -13.07
C ARG A 186 7.71 14.34 -12.32
N TYR A 187 7.35 14.09 -11.07
CA TYR A 187 8.04 13.11 -10.21
C TYR A 187 7.21 11.85 -10.03
N PRO A 188 7.87 10.69 -9.92
CA PRO A 188 7.18 9.43 -9.65
C PRO A 188 6.86 9.33 -8.15
N ALA A 189 5.80 9.98 -7.72
CA ALA A 189 5.39 9.98 -6.32
C ALA A 189 3.86 9.89 -6.25
N GLU A 190 3.38 9.06 -5.33
CA GLU A 190 1.96 8.90 -5.02
C GLU A 190 1.53 9.84 -3.90
N GLY A 191 2.47 10.27 -3.06
CA GLY A 191 2.24 11.21 -1.97
C GLY A 191 3.06 12.49 -2.11
N ILE A 192 2.51 13.59 -1.65
CA ILE A 192 3.17 14.89 -1.59
C ILE A 192 3.23 15.32 -0.13
N LEU A 193 4.42 15.68 0.34
CA LEU A 193 4.67 16.14 1.69
C LEU A 193 5.17 17.59 1.65
N ALA A 194 4.40 18.52 2.21
CA ALA A 194 4.87 19.86 2.53
C ALA A 194 5.44 19.85 3.95
N LEU A 195 6.69 20.29 4.12
CA LEU A 195 7.41 20.25 5.39
C LEU A 195 8.01 21.61 5.72
N GLN A 196 7.63 22.18 6.83
CA GLN A 196 8.28 23.33 7.45
C GLN A 196 9.21 22.86 8.56
N VAL A 197 10.45 23.30 8.53
CA VAL A 197 11.47 23.06 9.54
C VAL A 197 11.82 24.38 10.22
N LYS A 198 11.78 24.42 11.54
CA LYS A 198 12.25 25.54 12.35
C LYS A 198 13.20 25.04 13.42
N GLN A 199 14.26 25.78 13.64
CA GLN A 199 15.13 25.59 14.79
C GLN A 199 15.06 26.85 15.65
N ALA A 200 14.60 26.71 16.88
CA ALA A 200 14.51 27.78 17.85
C ALA A 200 14.93 27.26 19.22
N ASP A 201 15.80 28.00 19.89
CA ASP A 201 16.26 27.70 21.27
C ASP A 201 16.74 26.24 21.44
N GLU A 202 17.53 25.74 20.49
CA GLU A 202 18.07 24.35 20.43
C GLU A 202 17.00 23.27 20.16
N LEU A 203 15.73 23.64 20.02
CA LEU A 203 14.67 22.70 19.62
C LEU A 203 14.43 22.71 18.13
N TRP A 204 14.23 21.53 17.58
CA TRP A 204 13.79 21.32 16.22
C TRP A 204 12.28 21.13 16.17
N ALA A 205 11.59 22.03 15.45
CA ALA A 205 10.15 21.97 15.24
C ALA A 205 9.85 21.67 13.78
N LEU A 206 9.10 20.61 13.56
CA LEU A 206 8.59 20.20 12.24
C LEU A 206 7.08 20.39 12.20
N GLN A 207 6.61 21.05 11.15
CA GLN A 207 5.19 21.09 10.82
C GLN A 207 5.01 20.57 9.41
N TRP A 208 4.12 19.61 9.23
CA TRP A 208 3.99 18.93 7.95
C TRP A 208 2.54 18.68 7.55
N THR A 209 2.34 18.57 6.23
CA THR A 209 1.09 18.18 5.60
C THR A 209 1.40 17.14 4.53
N LEU A 210 0.79 15.96 4.64
CA LEU A 210 0.87 14.89 3.66
C LEU A 210 -0.46 14.78 2.91
N TRP A 211 -0.40 14.79 1.58
CA TRP A 211 -1.48 14.35 0.70
C TRP A 211 -1.09 13.00 0.12
N LEU A 212 -1.90 11.99 0.39
CA LEU A 212 -1.69 10.63 -0.09
C LEU A 212 -3.03 10.05 -0.53
N ASN A 213 -3.18 9.77 -1.81
CA ASN A 213 -4.48 9.54 -2.43
C ASN A 213 -5.44 10.70 -2.12
N ASP A 214 -6.68 10.41 -1.72
CA ASP A 214 -7.69 11.42 -1.39
C ASP A 214 -7.65 11.86 0.09
N GLN A 215 -6.58 11.52 0.82
CA GLN A 215 -6.45 11.84 2.23
C GLN A 215 -5.40 12.92 2.47
N LYS A 216 -5.73 13.85 3.37
CA LYS A 216 -4.85 14.88 3.88
C LYS A 216 -4.59 14.62 5.35
N VAL A 217 -3.32 14.43 5.71
CA VAL A 217 -2.87 14.23 7.10
C VAL A 217 -1.90 15.34 7.46
N THR A 218 -2.02 15.87 8.67
CA THR A 218 -1.14 16.95 9.17
C THR A 218 -0.57 16.59 10.52
N GLY A 219 0.64 17.02 10.81
CA GLY A 219 1.27 16.81 12.11
C GLY A 219 2.25 17.90 12.50
N LYS A 220 2.62 17.88 13.78
CA LYS A 220 3.63 18.76 14.36
C LYS A 220 4.46 17.98 15.34
N VAL A 221 5.77 18.13 15.23
CA VAL A 221 6.75 17.45 16.07
C VAL A 221 7.73 18.47 16.62
N GLN A 222 8.17 18.27 17.85
CA GLN A 222 9.28 19.00 18.45
C GLN A 222 10.22 18.02 19.15
N ALA A 223 11.52 18.22 19.00
CA ALA A 223 12.54 17.38 19.63
C ALA A 223 13.86 18.14 19.80
N ASP A 224 14.74 17.60 20.64
CA ASP A 224 16.04 18.21 20.95
C ASP A 224 17.04 18.02 19.79
N THR A 225 16.86 16.96 19.01
CA THR A 225 17.75 16.67 17.88
C THR A 225 16.99 16.56 16.55
N PRO A 226 17.63 16.86 15.41
CA PRO A 226 17.00 16.70 14.10
C PRO A 226 16.62 15.23 13.82
N ARG A 227 17.43 14.28 14.32
CA ARG A 227 17.15 12.85 14.17
C ARG A 227 15.89 12.42 14.90
N GLU A 228 15.68 12.85 16.15
CA GLU A 228 14.48 12.54 16.91
C GLU A 228 13.24 13.18 16.32
N ALA A 229 13.35 14.47 15.88
CA ALA A 229 12.25 15.14 15.19
C ALA A 229 11.86 14.40 13.90
N ALA A 230 12.86 14.03 13.09
CA ALA A 230 12.65 13.27 11.88
C ALA A 230 12.06 11.87 12.15
N ASP A 231 12.51 11.18 13.22
CA ASP A 231 12.05 9.84 13.56
C ASP A 231 10.57 9.82 13.96
N THR A 232 10.16 10.76 14.80
CA THR A 232 8.75 10.90 15.21
C THR A 232 7.87 11.21 14.00
N MET A 233 8.27 12.17 13.16
CA MET A 233 7.52 12.50 11.94
C MET A 233 7.44 11.31 10.99
N MET A 234 8.55 10.62 10.72
CA MET A 234 8.56 9.48 9.80
C MET A 234 7.76 8.29 10.32
N GLN A 235 7.65 8.12 11.63
CA GLN A 235 6.76 7.12 12.20
C GLN A 235 5.30 7.47 11.91
N GLU A 236 4.88 8.72 12.10
CA GLU A 236 3.52 9.18 11.78
C GLU A 236 3.21 9.02 10.28
N LEU A 237 4.18 9.33 9.39
CA LEU A 237 4.04 9.11 7.95
C LEU A 237 3.94 7.62 7.61
N ALA A 238 4.77 6.77 8.23
CA ALA A 238 4.72 5.32 8.02
C ALA A 238 3.37 4.74 8.46
N ASP A 239 2.80 5.21 9.56
CA ASP A 239 1.49 4.79 10.03
C ASP A 239 0.36 5.26 9.09
N ALA A 240 0.46 6.46 8.51
CA ALA A 240 -0.48 6.94 7.50
C ALA A 240 -0.43 6.10 6.21
N VAL A 241 0.76 5.72 5.77
CA VAL A 241 0.95 4.78 4.64
C VAL A 241 0.38 3.40 5.00
N PHE A 242 0.68 2.91 6.18
CA PHE A 242 0.18 1.61 6.66
C PHE A 242 -1.35 1.56 6.65
N ALA A 243 -2.01 2.58 7.14
CA ALA A 243 -3.47 2.65 7.20
C ALA A 243 -4.14 2.53 5.82
N GLN A 244 -3.46 2.95 4.74
CA GLN A 244 -4.02 2.94 3.39
C GLN A 244 -3.61 1.72 2.55
N TYR A 245 -2.43 1.15 2.81
CA TYR A 245 -1.82 0.13 1.94
C TYR A 245 -1.60 -1.21 2.63
N ALA A 246 -1.78 -1.32 3.95
CA ALA A 246 -1.64 -2.59 4.64
C ALA A 246 -2.75 -3.57 4.25
N VAL A 247 -2.35 -4.82 4.02
CA VAL A 247 -3.25 -5.90 3.63
C VAL A 247 -3.34 -6.91 4.76
N THR A 248 -4.56 -7.21 5.21
CA THR A 248 -4.79 -8.25 6.21
C THR A 248 -4.88 -9.61 5.51
N SER A 249 -4.11 -10.58 5.97
CA SER A 249 -4.28 -11.96 5.51
C SER A 249 -5.61 -12.49 6.00
N VAL A 250 -6.41 -13.04 5.10
CA VAL A 250 -7.67 -13.72 5.43
C VAL A 250 -7.52 -15.22 5.20
N PRO A 251 -8.28 -16.07 5.92
CA PRO A 251 -8.29 -17.50 5.68
C PRO A 251 -8.60 -17.83 4.21
N SER A 252 -7.98 -18.88 3.69
CA SER A 252 -8.04 -19.23 2.26
C SER A 252 -9.47 -19.48 1.75
N ASP A 253 -10.40 -19.86 2.63
CA ASP A 253 -11.80 -20.06 2.32
C ASP A 253 -12.61 -18.76 2.15
N GLN A 254 -12.04 -17.63 2.58
CA GLN A 254 -12.63 -16.28 2.46
C GLN A 254 -11.98 -15.45 1.34
N LEU A 255 -10.97 -16.01 0.66
CA LEU A 255 -10.27 -15.31 -0.41
C LEU A 255 -11.15 -15.21 -1.65
N THR A 256 -11.15 -14.03 -2.25
CA THR A 256 -11.76 -13.79 -3.55
C THR A 256 -10.70 -14.00 -4.62
N GLY A 257 -10.94 -14.95 -5.53
CA GLY A 257 -10.08 -15.16 -6.69
C GLY A 257 -10.20 -13.98 -7.66
N TRP A 258 -9.17 -13.16 -7.76
CA TRP A 258 -9.12 -12.02 -8.66
C TRP A 258 -8.60 -12.42 -10.04
N ARG A 259 -9.20 -11.84 -11.09
CA ARG A 259 -8.75 -12.01 -12.47
C ARG A 259 -8.15 -10.70 -12.96
N LEU A 260 -6.89 -10.77 -13.38
CA LEU A 260 -6.17 -9.62 -13.92
C LEU A 260 -5.85 -9.86 -15.39
N HIS A 261 -6.37 -8.98 -16.25
CA HIS A 261 -6.07 -8.96 -17.67
C HIS A 261 -5.03 -7.88 -17.96
N VAL A 262 -3.88 -8.27 -18.48
CA VAL A 262 -2.81 -7.32 -18.82
C VAL A 262 -2.50 -7.43 -20.31
N SER A 263 -2.45 -6.31 -20.99
CA SER A 263 -2.03 -6.21 -22.40
C SER A 263 -0.64 -5.57 -22.52
N GLY A 264 0.02 -5.77 -23.66
CA GLY A 264 1.35 -5.20 -23.89
C GLY A 264 2.52 -6.05 -23.40
N ILE A 265 2.28 -7.29 -22.97
CA ILE A 265 3.31 -8.25 -22.56
C ILE A 265 3.88 -8.93 -23.80
N ASN A 266 4.91 -8.34 -24.38
CA ASN A 266 5.52 -8.78 -25.63
C ASN A 266 6.95 -9.33 -25.44
N SER A 267 7.41 -9.51 -24.21
CA SER A 267 8.72 -10.10 -23.89
C SER A 267 8.68 -10.89 -22.60
N LEU A 268 9.58 -11.87 -22.47
CA LEU A 268 9.73 -12.68 -21.26
C LEU A 268 10.13 -11.81 -20.05
N ASP A 269 10.90 -10.74 -20.27
CA ASP A 269 11.29 -9.81 -19.23
C ASP A 269 10.07 -9.09 -18.62
N LYS A 270 9.18 -8.56 -19.47
CA LYS A 270 7.92 -7.95 -19.00
C LYS A 270 7.05 -8.94 -18.25
N PHE A 271 6.95 -10.18 -18.74
CA PHE A 271 6.21 -11.24 -18.08
C PHE A 271 6.78 -11.55 -16.69
N SER A 272 8.09 -11.74 -16.59
CA SER A 272 8.77 -12.05 -15.35
C SER A 272 8.67 -10.91 -14.32
N ARG A 273 8.67 -9.65 -14.80
CA ARG A 273 8.47 -8.47 -13.94
C ARG A 273 7.05 -8.42 -13.39
N LEU A 274 6.04 -8.62 -14.25
CA LEU A 274 4.64 -8.66 -13.84
C LEU A 274 4.41 -9.77 -12.80
N GLN A 275 4.92 -10.97 -13.06
CA GLN A 275 4.78 -12.09 -12.14
C GLN A 275 5.42 -11.79 -10.78
N ARG A 276 6.64 -11.21 -10.75
CA ARG A 276 7.29 -10.80 -9.50
C ARG A 276 6.50 -9.73 -8.76
N MET A 277 6.00 -8.73 -9.47
CA MET A 277 5.17 -7.67 -8.88
C MET A 277 3.94 -8.28 -8.20
N LEU A 278 3.19 -9.14 -8.87
CA LEU A 278 2.03 -9.80 -8.29
C LEU A 278 2.39 -10.63 -7.04
N GLN A 279 3.52 -11.32 -7.05
CA GLN A 279 4.03 -12.06 -5.88
C GLN A 279 4.38 -11.14 -4.69
N GLN A 280 4.81 -9.91 -4.97
CA GLN A 280 5.21 -8.92 -3.96
C GLN A 280 4.02 -8.16 -3.35
N MET A 281 2.85 -8.21 -3.98
CA MET A 281 1.65 -7.50 -3.54
C MET A 281 0.94 -8.13 -2.33
N GLY A 282 1.48 -9.20 -1.76
CA GLY A 282 0.85 -9.86 -0.61
C GLY A 282 -0.13 -10.96 -0.99
N THR A 283 -0.13 -11.45 -2.24
CA THR A 283 -0.91 -12.62 -2.64
C THR A 283 -0.53 -13.83 -1.78
N GLN A 284 -1.49 -14.59 -1.31
CA GLN A 284 -1.22 -15.76 -0.48
C GLN A 284 -0.59 -16.90 -1.30
N ASP A 285 -1.15 -17.13 -2.49
CA ASP A 285 -0.65 -18.12 -3.44
C ASP A 285 0.13 -17.45 -4.58
N VAL A 286 0.94 -18.27 -5.25
CA VAL A 286 1.63 -17.83 -6.48
C VAL A 286 0.58 -17.52 -7.56
N PRO A 287 0.60 -16.31 -8.16
CA PRO A 287 -0.31 -15.97 -9.23
C PRO A 287 -0.26 -16.98 -10.36
N LYS A 288 -1.40 -17.52 -10.74
CA LYS A 288 -1.54 -18.55 -11.77
C LYS A 288 -1.82 -17.92 -13.13
N LEU A 289 -0.99 -18.21 -14.13
CA LEU A 289 -1.26 -17.84 -15.52
C LEU A 289 -2.39 -18.73 -16.05
N VAL A 290 -3.51 -18.11 -16.41
CA VAL A 290 -4.68 -18.80 -16.97
C VAL A 290 -4.62 -18.84 -18.48
N SER A 291 -4.32 -17.70 -19.11
CA SER A 291 -4.22 -17.64 -20.57
C SER A 291 -3.15 -16.65 -21.03
N MET A 292 -2.56 -16.95 -22.20
CA MET A 292 -1.69 -16.04 -22.93
C MET A 292 -2.06 -16.07 -24.40
N LYS A 293 -2.50 -14.91 -24.94
CA LYS A 293 -2.89 -14.75 -26.34
C LYS A 293 -2.17 -13.54 -26.94
N GLY A 294 -1.10 -13.77 -27.70
CA GLY A 294 -0.26 -12.71 -28.22
C GLY A 294 0.40 -11.92 -27.10
N SER A 295 0.11 -10.62 -27.01
CA SER A 295 0.61 -9.74 -25.95
C SER A 295 -0.35 -9.59 -24.76
N LYS A 296 -1.46 -10.33 -24.73
CA LYS A 296 -2.43 -10.32 -23.64
C LYS A 296 -2.21 -11.53 -22.74
N VAL A 297 -2.15 -11.30 -21.43
CA VAL A 297 -2.03 -12.33 -20.40
C VAL A 297 -3.14 -12.18 -19.39
N GLU A 298 -3.60 -13.30 -18.86
CA GLU A 298 -4.62 -13.38 -17.82
C GLU A 298 -4.05 -14.15 -16.63
N PHE A 299 -4.05 -13.50 -15.48
CA PHE A 299 -3.67 -14.11 -14.21
C PHE A 299 -4.88 -14.28 -13.30
N VAL A 300 -4.87 -15.34 -12.51
CA VAL A 300 -5.75 -15.55 -11.36
C VAL A 300 -4.88 -15.66 -10.12
N PHE A 301 -5.25 -14.92 -9.09
CA PHE A 301 -4.55 -14.91 -7.81
C PHE A 301 -5.51 -14.53 -6.68
N ASP A 302 -5.15 -14.96 -5.49
CA ASP A 302 -5.89 -14.65 -4.29
C ASP A 302 -5.27 -13.41 -3.62
N PHE A 303 -6.09 -12.37 -3.46
CA PHE A 303 -5.69 -11.14 -2.79
C PHE A 303 -6.64 -10.88 -1.62
N PRO A 304 -6.11 -10.65 -0.41
CA PRO A 304 -6.93 -10.57 0.80
C PRO A 304 -7.58 -9.19 1.03
N GLY A 305 -7.34 -8.22 0.14
CA GLY A 305 -7.92 -6.89 0.21
C GLY A 305 -9.15 -6.70 -0.70
N ASP A 306 -9.76 -5.54 -0.60
CA ASP A 306 -10.85 -5.11 -1.49
C ASP A 306 -10.32 -4.65 -2.87
N GLU A 307 -11.26 -4.38 -3.79
CA GLU A 307 -10.94 -3.93 -5.15
C GLU A 307 -10.17 -2.60 -5.16
N ALA A 308 -10.59 -1.65 -4.33
CA ALA A 308 -9.95 -0.33 -4.28
C ALA A 308 -8.52 -0.44 -3.76
N GLN A 309 -8.26 -1.33 -2.81
CA GLN A 309 -6.94 -1.62 -2.29
C GLN A 309 -6.06 -2.31 -3.33
N LEU A 310 -6.61 -3.30 -4.05
CA LEU A 310 -5.93 -3.96 -5.16
C LEU A 310 -5.56 -2.96 -6.27
N GLN A 311 -6.48 -2.10 -6.65
CA GLN A 311 -6.23 -1.05 -7.64
C GLN A 311 -5.12 -0.10 -7.19
N ARG A 312 -5.15 0.39 -5.94
CA ARG A 312 -4.07 1.24 -5.39
C ARG A 312 -2.72 0.55 -5.47
N MET A 313 -2.64 -0.73 -5.10
CA MET A 313 -1.39 -1.49 -5.15
C MET A 313 -0.90 -1.74 -6.58
N LEU A 314 -1.81 -2.01 -7.53
CA LEU A 314 -1.45 -2.15 -8.95
C LEU A 314 -0.94 -0.83 -9.54
N MET A 315 -1.53 0.31 -9.12
CA MET A 315 -1.11 1.64 -9.57
C MET A 315 0.26 2.07 -9.01
N LEU A 316 0.73 1.49 -7.91
CA LEU A 316 2.11 1.71 -7.44
C LEU A 316 3.15 1.27 -8.49
N ASP A 317 2.82 0.32 -9.35
CA ASP A 317 3.65 0.02 -10.51
C ASP A 317 3.22 0.90 -11.70
N GLN A 318 3.84 2.05 -11.83
CA GLN A 318 3.55 3.06 -12.86
C GLN A 318 3.72 2.55 -14.32
N ARG A 319 4.17 1.32 -14.50
CA ARG A 319 4.22 0.65 -15.81
C ARG A 319 2.88 0.04 -16.19
N LEU A 320 1.96 -0.10 -15.23
CA LEU A 320 0.58 -0.51 -15.45
C LEU A 320 -0.30 0.73 -15.57
N ILE A 321 -1.15 0.74 -16.57
CA ILE A 321 -2.14 1.79 -16.78
C ILE A 321 -3.49 1.10 -16.71
N ALA A 322 -4.36 1.56 -15.82
CA ALA A 322 -5.73 1.08 -15.77
C ALA A 322 -6.45 1.46 -17.07
N VAL A 323 -7.11 0.50 -17.68
CA VAL A 323 -7.97 0.70 -18.85
C VAL A 323 -9.33 0.13 -18.51
N ASP A 324 -10.37 0.85 -18.95
CA ASP A 324 -11.74 0.34 -18.81
C ASP A 324 -11.85 -1.03 -19.51
N ALA A 325 -12.54 -1.97 -18.86
CA ALA A 325 -12.79 -3.26 -19.47
C ALA A 325 -13.50 -3.05 -20.82
N PRO A 326 -13.04 -3.69 -21.92
CA PRO A 326 -13.78 -3.65 -23.15
C PRO A 326 -15.18 -4.18 -22.85
N VAL A 327 -16.21 -3.39 -23.13
CA VAL A 327 -17.57 -3.87 -23.14
C VAL A 327 -17.62 -4.98 -24.19
N GLU A 328 -17.66 -6.24 -23.78
CA GLU A 328 -17.89 -7.32 -24.75
C GLU A 328 -19.20 -7.00 -25.45
N PRO A 329 -19.23 -7.00 -26.81
CA PRO A 329 -20.45 -6.81 -27.52
C PRO A 329 -21.42 -7.92 -27.03
N VAL A 330 -22.54 -7.52 -26.45
CA VAL A 330 -23.61 -8.46 -26.14
C VAL A 330 -23.96 -9.10 -27.48
N GLU A 331 -23.67 -10.41 -27.63
CA GLU A 331 -24.11 -11.15 -28.81
C GLU A 331 -25.61 -10.88 -28.99
N PRO A 332 -26.06 -10.53 -30.20
CA PRO A 332 -27.48 -10.28 -30.42
C PRO A 332 -28.24 -11.55 -30.01
N VAL A 333 -29.12 -11.42 -29.04
CA VAL A 333 -30.04 -12.50 -28.69
C VAL A 333 -30.77 -12.86 -29.95
N GLU A 334 -30.58 -14.08 -30.45
CA GLU A 334 -31.32 -14.59 -31.60
C GLU A 334 -32.82 -14.37 -31.34
N PRO A 335 -33.58 -13.89 -32.32
CA PRO A 335 -34.99 -13.68 -32.14
C PRO A 335 -35.65 -15.02 -31.77
N VAL A 336 -36.28 -15.08 -30.61
CA VAL A 336 -37.07 -16.23 -30.22
C VAL A 336 -38.15 -16.40 -31.27
N GLU A 337 -38.15 -17.53 -31.96
CA GLU A 337 -39.21 -17.88 -32.91
C GLU A 337 -40.58 -17.75 -32.22
N PRO A 338 -41.59 -17.22 -32.94
CA PRO A 338 -42.91 -17.09 -32.37
C PRO A 338 -43.48 -18.47 -32.05
N VAL A 339 -43.80 -18.70 -30.79
CA VAL A 339 -44.50 -19.91 -30.33
C VAL A 339 -45.84 -19.93 -31.05
N GLU A 340 -46.09 -20.95 -31.89
CA GLU A 340 -47.41 -21.18 -32.51
C GLU A 340 -48.51 -21.26 -31.42
N PRO A 341 -49.70 -20.72 -31.71
CA PRO A 341 -50.83 -20.79 -30.76
C PRO A 341 -51.27 -22.23 -30.59
N VAL A 342 -51.21 -22.74 -29.34
CA VAL A 342 -51.81 -24.02 -28.97
C VAL A 342 -53.34 -23.89 -29.03
N GLU A 343 -53.95 -24.63 -29.99
CA GLU A 343 -55.43 -24.75 -30.04
C GLU A 343 -55.99 -25.34 -28.73
N PRO A 344 -57.17 -24.90 -28.26
CA PRO A 344 -57.80 -25.44 -27.05
C PRO A 344 -58.39 -26.81 -27.34
N ALA A 345 -57.87 -27.87 -26.72
CA ALA A 345 -58.47 -29.19 -26.74
C ALA A 345 -59.83 -29.20 -26.03
N MET A 346 -60.80 -29.64 -26.77
CA MET A 346 -62.22 -29.80 -26.33
C MET A 346 -62.37 -30.73 -25.13
N SER A 347 -63.29 -30.33 -24.27
CA SER A 347 -63.85 -31.08 -23.18
C SER A 347 -64.41 -32.43 -23.58
N ASN A 348 -64.14 -33.46 -22.82
CA ASN A 348 -65.03 -34.62 -22.70
C ASN A 348 -65.39 -34.81 -21.24
N THR A 349 -66.64 -34.53 -21.00
CA THR A 349 -67.47 -34.98 -19.88
C THR A 349 -67.58 -36.52 -19.86
N VAL A 350 -67.72 -37.06 -18.66
CA VAL A 350 -68.50 -38.19 -18.17
C VAL A 350 -67.73 -38.81 -16.98
N ASP A 351 -68.14 -39.00 -15.85
CA ASP A 351 -69.37 -39.36 -15.13
C ASP A 351 -68.95 -39.93 -13.75
N SER A 352 -69.71 -39.57 -12.81
CA SER A 352 -70.03 -40.12 -11.49
C SER A 352 -69.29 -41.36 -10.95
N SER A 353 -68.90 -41.29 -9.69
CA SER A 353 -69.53 -42.00 -8.55
C SER A 353 -68.73 -41.72 -7.27
N VAL A 354 -69.31 -41.05 -6.38
CA VAL A 354 -69.72 -41.39 -5.00
C VAL A 354 -68.80 -42.46 -4.33
N ASP A 355 -68.06 -42.09 -3.31
CA ASP A 355 -68.38 -42.61 -1.97
C ASP A 355 -67.64 -41.85 -0.85
N SER A 356 -68.41 -41.73 0.18
CA SER A 356 -68.27 -41.06 1.44
C SER A 356 -67.21 -41.67 2.37
N VAL A 357 -66.82 -40.96 3.31
CA VAL A 357 -66.88 -41.05 4.77
C VAL A 357 -65.63 -40.60 5.44
N ASP A 358 -65.79 -39.63 6.19
CA ASP A 358 -65.78 -39.41 7.66
C ASP A 358 -64.47 -38.98 8.27
N SER A 359 -64.51 -37.83 8.75
CA SER A 359 -64.56 -37.42 10.17
C SER A 359 -63.24 -37.27 10.91
N VAL A 360 -63.19 -36.17 11.43
CA VAL A 360 -62.98 -35.52 12.77
C VAL A 360 -61.56 -35.44 13.21
N ASP A 361 -61.08 -34.50 13.83
CA ASP A 361 -61.37 -33.38 14.70
C ASP A 361 -60.15 -32.53 14.91
N SER A 362 -60.17 -31.29 14.77
CA SER A 362 -60.24 -30.20 15.74
C SER A 362 -59.13 -30.09 16.77
N VAL A 363 -58.77 -28.84 16.98
CA VAL A 363 -58.56 -28.02 18.20
C VAL A 363 -57.12 -27.63 18.40
N SER A 364 -56.83 -26.38 18.23
CA SER A 364 -56.96 -25.15 19.04
C SER A 364 -55.55 -24.68 19.54
N ALA A 365 -55.11 -23.56 19.12
CA ALA A 365 -55.03 -22.25 19.75
C ALA A 365 -54.37 -22.17 21.14
N GLY A 366 -53.48 -21.16 21.26
CA GLY A 366 -52.99 -20.56 22.50
C GLY A 366 -51.59 -19.98 22.31
N ASP A 367 -51.42 -18.82 21.90
CA ASP A 367 -51.51 -17.47 22.50
C ASP A 367 -50.93 -17.42 23.90
N ALA A 368 -49.84 -16.64 24.05
CA ALA A 368 -49.62 -15.66 25.11
C ALA A 368 -48.14 -15.25 25.22
N SER A 369 -47.91 -14.05 24.79
CA SER A 369 -46.96 -13.11 25.43
C SER A 369 -47.71 -12.48 26.62
N PRO A 370 -47.14 -11.69 27.55
CA PRO A 370 -45.83 -11.06 27.70
C PRO A 370 -45.35 -10.86 29.15
N ALA A 371 -44.37 -10.01 29.27
CA ALA A 371 -43.98 -9.13 30.42
C ALA A 371 -43.02 -9.76 31.46
N SER A 372 -42.06 -9.12 32.02
CA SER A 372 -41.74 -7.76 32.37
C SER A 372 -40.74 -7.80 33.52
N ALA A 373 -39.78 -6.90 33.47
CA ALA A 373 -39.26 -6.05 34.56
C ALA A 373 -38.43 -6.61 35.71
N GLY A 374 -37.41 -5.82 36.00
CA GLY A 374 -36.80 -5.58 37.31
C GLY A 374 -35.37 -6.14 37.37
N GLY A 375 -34.33 -5.42 37.56
CA GLY A 375 -34.10 -4.14 38.21
C GLY A 375 -33.03 -4.31 39.21
N VAL A 376 -32.07 -3.40 39.15
CA VAL A 376 -31.25 -2.79 40.20
C VAL A 376 -30.12 -3.58 40.89
N ASP A 377 -28.98 -2.85 40.91
CA ASP A 377 -27.95 -2.65 41.94
C ASP A 377 -26.94 -3.77 42.26
N ALA A 378 -25.72 -3.53 41.92
CA ALA A 378 -24.63 -3.00 42.75
C ALA A 378 -23.38 -2.77 41.90
#